data_7010e2c012b1b815ec6044522b8defaf
#
_entry.id   7010e2c012b1b815ec6044522b8defaf
#
_cell.length_a   1.000
_cell.length_b   1.000
_cell.length_c   1.000
_cell.angle_alpha   90.00
_cell.angle_beta   90.00
_cell.angle_gamma   90.00
#
_symmetry.space_group_name_H-M   'P 1'
#
loop_
_entity.id
_entity.type
_entity.pdbx_description
1 polymer ?
#
loop_
_entity_poly.entity_id
_entity_poly.type
_entity_poly.pdbx_seq_one_letter_code
_entity_poly.pdbx_strand_id
1 'polypeptide(L)'
;MDVGVGVGYYSDFEQSYSDATRVSGRGLAVYEAVPGKKWVFGVAYLNRAGATVLPVAGLIIEPEEMPRTRIDLIFPRPRFSWQTAASTPEDERWFYIGGEFGGGIWTVTRPSDQEIDNISYSDIRFIAGFERKILGGLSTRFETGYVFARELDYESDTPDVSLDDTMMARVGVSY
;
A
#
# COMPACT_ATOMS: atom_id res chain seq x y z
N MET A 1 -3.57 -17.51 -7.60
CA MET A 1 -3.19 -16.41 -8.50
C MET A 1 -4.12 -15.25 -8.21
N ASP A 2 -3.59 -14.05 -7.98
CA ASP A 2 -4.37 -12.82 -7.73
C ASP A 2 -3.98 -11.81 -8.83
N VAL A 3 -4.97 -11.23 -9.49
CA VAL A 3 -4.76 -10.20 -10.52
C VAL A 3 -5.72 -9.06 -10.22
N GLY A 4 -5.22 -7.85 -10.21
CA GLY A 4 -6.01 -6.64 -9.97
C GLY A 4 -5.62 -5.52 -10.92
N VAL A 5 -6.61 -4.73 -11.34
CA VAL A 5 -6.43 -3.51 -12.13
C VAL A 5 -7.20 -2.39 -11.46
N GLY A 6 -6.60 -1.21 -11.40
CA GLY A 6 -7.21 -0.01 -10.86
C GLY A 6 -6.99 1.19 -11.78
N VAL A 7 -7.92 2.10 -11.77
CA VAL A 7 -7.81 3.40 -12.44
C VAL A 7 -8.06 4.49 -11.40
N GLY A 8 -7.21 5.49 -11.38
CA GLY A 8 -7.32 6.63 -10.47
C GLY A 8 -7.05 7.94 -11.20
N TYR A 9 -7.59 9.03 -10.66
CA TYR A 9 -7.33 10.38 -11.15
C TYR A 9 -6.64 11.16 -10.03
N TYR A 10 -5.46 11.72 -10.34
CA TYR A 10 -4.56 12.35 -9.36
C TYR A 10 -4.13 13.73 -9.87
N SER A 11 -4.79 14.79 -9.39
CA SER A 11 -4.59 16.18 -9.79
C SER A 11 -4.82 17.10 -8.59
N ASP A 12 -4.38 18.33 -8.69
CA ASP A 12 -4.75 19.45 -7.80
C ASP A 12 -6.19 19.93 -8.00
N PHE A 13 -6.88 19.42 -9.02
CA PHE A 13 -8.25 19.77 -9.42
C PHE A 13 -8.44 21.24 -9.88
N GLU A 14 -7.36 21.99 -10.06
CA GLU A 14 -7.45 23.35 -10.61
C GLU A 14 -7.73 23.33 -12.12
N GLN A 15 -7.21 22.32 -12.83
CA GLN A 15 -7.50 22.09 -14.26
C GLN A 15 -7.66 20.58 -14.52
N SER A 16 -8.31 20.24 -15.65
CA SER A 16 -8.45 18.84 -16.09
C SER A 16 -7.27 18.48 -17.00
N TYR A 17 -6.44 17.54 -16.57
CA TYR A 17 -5.29 17.04 -17.33
C TYR A 17 -5.53 15.60 -17.80
N SER A 18 -5.24 15.32 -19.07
CA SER A 18 -5.24 13.95 -19.61
C SER A 18 -4.25 13.05 -18.86
N ASP A 19 -3.13 13.63 -18.42
CA ASP A 19 -2.03 12.93 -17.75
C ASP A 19 -2.26 12.68 -16.27
N ALA A 20 -3.35 13.20 -15.70
CA ALA A 20 -3.75 12.93 -14.31
C ALA A 20 -4.43 11.56 -14.12
N THR A 21 -4.83 10.90 -15.23
CA THR A 21 -5.41 9.56 -15.18
C THR A 21 -4.29 8.51 -15.08
N ARG A 22 -4.29 7.73 -14.01
CA ARG A 22 -3.30 6.67 -13.76
C ARG A 22 -3.97 5.30 -13.76
N VAL A 23 -3.34 4.37 -14.46
CA VAL A 23 -3.71 2.95 -14.42
C VAL A 23 -2.72 2.22 -13.55
N SER A 24 -3.21 1.44 -12.61
CA SER A 24 -2.39 0.55 -11.77
C SER A 24 -2.82 -0.89 -11.96
N GLY A 25 -1.92 -1.82 -11.68
CA GLY A 25 -2.24 -3.23 -11.79
C GLY A 25 -1.30 -4.08 -10.94
N ARG A 26 -1.74 -5.28 -10.61
CA ARG A 26 -0.88 -6.26 -9.94
C ARG A 26 -1.16 -7.66 -10.47
N GLY A 27 -0.12 -8.49 -10.51
CA GLY A 27 -0.22 -9.92 -10.77
C GLY A 27 0.63 -10.65 -9.75
N LEU A 28 0.00 -11.53 -8.96
CA LEU A 28 0.65 -12.28 -7.89
C LEU A 28 0.40 -13.77 -8.07
N ALA A 29 1.46 -14.56 -7.91
CA ALA A 29 1.41 -16.01 -7.77
C ALA A 29 1.71 -16.39 -6.32
N VAL A 30 0.94 -17.33 -5.78
CA VAL A 30 1.15 -17.88 -4.43
C VAL A 30 1.39 -19.37 -4.60
N TYR A 31 2.49 -19.85 -4.03
CA TYR A 31 2.88 -21.25 -4.01
C TYR A 31 3.06 -21.73 -2.56
N GLU A 32 2.26 -22.71 -2.16
CA GLU A 32 2.37 -23.33 -0.84
C GLU A 32 3.37 -24.49 -0.91
N ALA A 33 4.57 -24.27 -0.34
CA ALA A 33 5.65 -25.25 -0.37
C ALA A 33 5.44 -26.36 0.68
N VAL A 34 4.97 -25.97 1.86
CA VAL A 34 4.57 -26.85 2.97
C VAL A 34 3.39 -26.19 3.69
N PRO A 35 2.54 -26.97 4.43
CA PRO A 35 1.45 -26.39 5.19
C PRO A 35 1.89 -25.22 6.05
N GLY A 36 1.16 -24.10 5.99
CA GLY A 36 1.44 -22.89 6.75
C GLY A 36 2.60 -22.03 6.20
N LYS A 37 3.25 -22.38 5.07
CA LYS A 37 4.30 -21.57 4.44
C LYS A 37 4.05 -21.39 2.96
N LYS A 38 3.73 -20.16 2.55
CA LYS A 38 3.37 -19.80 1.17
C LYS A 38 4.35 -18.78 0.61
N TRP A 39 4.98 -19.09 -0.49
CA TRP A 39 5.78 -18.13 -1.24
C TRP A 39 4.88 -17.25 -2.11
N VAL A 40 5.19 -15.97 -2.17
CA VAL A 40 4.48 -14.99 -2.99
C VAL A 40 5.49 -14.37 -3.95
N PHE A 41 5.14 -14.34 -5.23
CA PHE A 41 5.95 -13.71 -6.29
C PHE A 41 5.02 -12.95 -7.22
N GLY A 42 5.49 -11.81 -7.71
CA GLY A 42 4.71 -11.07 -8.68
C GLY A 42 5.26 -9.69 -8.98
N VAL A 43 4.40 -8.90 -9.57
CA VAL A 43 4.69 -7.52 -9.94
C VAL A 43 3.50 -6.62 -9.63
N ALA A 44 3.78 -5.40 -9.22
CA ALA A 44 2.82 -4.32 -9.12
C ALA A 44 3.22 -3.19 -10.08
N TYR A 45 2.33 -2.85 -11.00
CA TYR A 45 2.45 -1.70 -11.87
C TYR A 45 1.77 -0.51 -11.22
N LEU A 46 2.51 0.53 -10.91
CA LEU A 46 2.03 1.67 -10.13
C LEU A 46 1.90 2.95 -10.96
N ASN A 47 2.40 2.95 -12.19
CA ASN A 47 2.45 4.13 -13.06
C ASN A 47 3.02 5.36 -12.34
N ARG A 48 4.22 5.23 -11.76
CA ARG A 48 4.92 6.28 -11.03
C ARG A 48 6.20 6.67 -11.78
N ALA A 49 6.60 7.94 -11.71
CA ALA A 49 7.95 8.36 -12.08
C ALA A 49 8.95 7.61 -11.17
N GLY A 50 10.08 7.22 -11.67
CA GLY A 50 11.13 6.53 -10.91
C GLY A 50 10.89 5.04 -10.62
N ALA A 51 9.67 4.58 -10.36
CA ALA A 51 9.36 3.18 -10.08
C ALA A 51 8.01 2.75 -10.66
N THR A 52 7.95 2.59 -11.96
CA THR A 52 6.74 2.18 -12.68
C THR A 52 6.32 0.74 -12.35
N VAL A 53 7.27 -0.17 -12.15
CA VAL A 53 7.05 -1.58 -11.82
C VAL A 53 7.80 -1.92 -10.54
N LEU A 54 7.06 -2.38 -9.52
CA LEU A 54 7.64 -2.90 -8.29
C LEU A 54 7.58 -4.43 -8.29
N PRO A 55 8.70 -5.12 -8.05
CA PRO A 55 8.66 -6.55 -7.77
C PRO A 55 7.94 -6.80 -6.44
N VAL A 56 7.11 -7.82 -6.40
CA VAL A 56 6.50 -8.34 -5.17
C VAL A 56 7.09 -9.70 -4.92
N ALA A 57 7.74 -9.87 -3.78
CA ALA A 57 8.29 -11.14 -3.37
C ALA A 57 8.21 -11.30 -1.87
N GLY A 58 7.96 -12.51 -1.39
CA GLY A 58 7.93 -12.75 0.04
C GLY A 58 7.43 -14.12 0.45
N LEU A 59 7.21 -14.24 1.75
CA LEU A 59 6.81 -15.44 2.43
C LEU A 59 5.66 -15.13 3.39
N ILE A 60 4.58 -15.91 3.30
CA ILE A 60 3.51 -15.95 4.29
C ILE A 60 3.78 -17.13 5.20
N ILE A 61 3.76 -16.89 6.51
CA ILE A 61 3.94 -17.91 7.54
C ILE A 61 2.71 -17.91 8.44
N GLU A 62 2.06 -19.06 8.56
CA GLU A 62 0.95 -19.34 9.47
C GLU A 62 1.41 -20.44 10.42
N PRO A 63 2.06 -20.09 11.58
CA PRO A 63 2.68 -21.07 12.47
C PRO A 63 1.66 -21.99 13.14
N GLU A 64 1.87 -23.31 13.12
CA GLU A 64 0.97 -24.27 13.77
C GLU A 64 0.91 -24.07 15.27
N GLU A 65 2.03 -23.68 15.91
CA GLU A 65 2.11 -23.40 17.36
C GLU A 65 1.37 -22.12 17.75
N MET A 66 1.13 -21.23 16.79
CA MET A 66 0.42 -19.95 16.99
C MET A 66 -0.72 -19.80 15.97
N PRO A 67 -1.79 -20.58 16.03
CA PRO A 67 -2.82 -20.66 14.99
C PRO A 67 -3.62 -19.36 14.77
N ARG A 68 -3.45 -18.38 15.68
CA ARG A 68 -4.07 -17.05 15.56
C ARG A 68 -3.09 -15.97 15.07
N THR A 69 -1.95 -16.39 14.55
CA THR A 69 -0.89 -15.49 14.10
C THR A 69 -0.60 -15.71 12.63
N ARG A 70 -0.35 -14.64 11.92
CA ARG A 70 0.08 -14.65 10.52
C ARG A 70 1.19 -13.63 10.31
N ILE A 71 2.24 -14.05 9.65
CA ILE A 71 3.41 -13.25 9.32
C ILE A 71 3.51 -13.17 7.80
N ASP A 72 3.32 -11.97 7.24
CA ASP A 72 3.47 -11.69 5.83
C ASP A 72 4.80 -10.93 5.62
N LEU A 73 5.87 -11.63 5.30
CA LEU A 73 7.17 -11.04 4.95
C LEU A 73 7.17 -10.73 3.46
N ILE A 74 6.28 -9.85 3.00
CA ILE A 74 6.08 -9.54 1.59
C ILE A 74 6.52 -8.11 1.31
N PHE A 75 7.51 -7.93 0.41
CA PHE A 75 7.83 -6.62 -0.13
C PHE A 75 6.75 -6.17 -1.12
N PRO A 76 6.26 -4.92 -1.11
CA PRO A 76 6.73 -3.78 -0.30
C PRO A 76 6.00 -3.55 1.03
N ARG A 77 5.19 -4.48 1.49
CA ARG A 77 4.34 -4.29 2.68
C ARG A 77 4.40 -5.48 3.63
N PRO A 78 5.48 -5.65 4.40
CA PRO A 78 5.56 -6.66 5.44
C PRO A 78 4.56 -6.39 6.56
N ARG A 79 3.96 -7.46 7.11
CA ARG A 79 2.92 -7.36 8.13
C ARG A 79 3.01 -8.53 9.11
N PHE A 80 2.90 -8.25 10.40
CA PHE A 80 2.69 -9.22 11.46
C PHE A 80 1.27 -9.04 12.01
N SER A 81 0.46 -10.09 12.02
CA SER A 81 -0.96 -10.03 12.37
C SER A 81 -1.31 -11.10 13.40
N TRP A 82 -2.24 -10.77 14.29
CA TRP A 82 -2.79 -11.72 15.25
C TRP A 82 -4.30 -11.53 15.41
N GLN A 83 -5.02 -12.63 15.52
CA GLN A 83 -6.46 -12.63 15.78
C GLN A 83 -6.76 -12.35 17.25
N THR A 84 -7.81 -11.58 17.51
CA THR A 84 -8.31 -11.36 18.86
C THR A 84 -9.01 -12.61 19.40
N ALA A 85 -9.15 -12.71 20.73
CA ALA A 85 -9.89 -13.79 21.37
C ALA A 85 -11.40 -13.78 21.01
N ALA A 86 -11.93 -12.61 20.60
CA ALA A 86 -13.32 -12.44 20.18
C ALA A 86 -13.57 -12.76 18.69
N SER A 87 -12.56 -13.23 17.96
CA SER A 87 -12.67 -13.62 16.56
C SER A 87 -13.43 -14.95 16.45
N THR A 88 -14.36 -15.02 15.50
CA THR A 88 -15.08 -16.26 15.10
C THR A 88 -14.88 -16.51 13.61
N PRO A 89 -15.20 -17.68 13.06
CA PRO A 89 -15.14 -17.93 11.62
C PRO A 89 -16.01 -16.99 10.77
N GLU A 90 -17.09 -16.46 11.36
CA GLU A 90 -18.01 -15.52 10.69
C GLU A 90 -17.65 -14.05 10.89
N ASP A 91 -16.86 -13.72 11.91
CA ASP A 91 -16.44 -12.37 12.28
C ASP A 91 -14.97 -12.39 12.73
N GLU A 92 -14.06 -12.39 11.77
CA GLU A 92 -12.63 -12.37 12.03
C GLU A 92 -12.17 -10.95 12.41
N ARG A 93 -11.39 -10.86 13.49
CA ARG A 93 -10.86 -9.61 14.01
C ARG A 93 -9.35 -9.73 14.20
N TRP A 94 -8.63 -8.92 13.45
CA TRP A 94 -7.19 -8.94 13.39
C TRP A 94 -6.60 -7.62 13.87
N PHE A 95 -5.63 -7.69 14.77
CA PHE A 95 -4.67 -6.61 14.96
C PHE A 95 -3.41 -6.91 14.16
N TYR A 96 -2.71 -5.86 13.77
CA TYR A 96 -1.43 -5.99 13.07
C TYR A 96 -0.54 -4.78 13.24
N ILE A 97 0.74 -5.04 13.03
CA ILE A 97 1.77 -4.04 12.80
C ILE A 97 2.46 -4.35 11.47
N GLY A 98 3.01 -3.34 10.81
CA GLY A 98 3.67 -3.55 9.52
C GLY A 98 4.46 -2.36 9.03
N GLY A 99 5.23 -2.60 7.97
CA GLY A 99 5.89 -1.58 7.18
C GLY A 99 5.18 -1.40 5.84
N GLU A 100 5.33 -0.22 5.25
CA GLU A 100 4.83 0.05 3.91
C GLU A 100 5.72 1.08 3.23
N PHE A 101 6.07 0.82 1.96
CA PHE A 101 6.57 1.87 1.08
C PHE A 101 5.37 2.58 0.47
N GLY A 102 5.18 3.82 0.88
CA GLY A 102 4.14 4.69 0.37
C GLY A 102 4.60 5.52 -0.82
N GLY A 103 3.69 6.30 -1.34
CA GLY A 103 3.98 7.28 -2.38
C GLY A 103 2.92 7.35 -3.46
N GLY A 104 3.11 8.32 -4.36
CA GLY A 104 2.21 8.58 -5.48
C GLY A 104 2.81 9.60 -6.41
N ILE A 105 2.13 9.86 -7.52
CA ILE A 105 2.44 10.97 -8.42
C ILE A 105 1.20 11.81 -8.55
N TRP A 106 1.40 13.13 -8.51
CA TRP A 106 0.37 14.11 -8.79
C TRP A 106 0.83 15.02 -9.92
N THR A 107 -0.07 15.32 -10.83
CA THR A 107 0.11 16.36 -11.83
C THR A 107 -0.38 17.67 -11.22
N VAL A 108 0.48 18.68 -11.20
CA VAL A 108 0.22 19.98 -10.59
C VAL A 108 0.61 21.11 -11.55
N THR A 109 0.01 22.28 -11.35
CA THR A 109 0.45 23.51 -12.02
C THR A 109 1.45 24.24 -11.12
N ARG A 110 2.65 24.49 -11.62
CA ARG A 110 3.65 25.24 -10.87
C ARG A 110 3.24 26.71 -10.70
N PRO A 111 3.26 27.26 -9.47
CA PRO A 111 2.89 28.66 -9.24
C PRO A 111 3.84 29.66 -9.91
N SER A 112 5.11 29.27 -10.16
CA SER A 112 6.18 30.15 -10.67
C SER A 112 6.02 30.55 -12.13
N ASP A 113 5.59 29.63 -12.97
CA ASP A 113 5.55 29.78 -14.45
C ASP A 113 4.25 29.26 -15.08
N GLN A 114 3.34 28.74 -14.27
CA GLN A 114 2.06 28.15 -14.71
C GLN A 114 2.24 26.93 -15.63
N GLU A 115 3.43 26.31 -15.64
CA GLU A 115 3.65 25.07 -16.39
C GLU A 115 3.17 23.85 -15.60
N ILE A 116 2.79 22.81 -16.33
CA ILE A 116 2.37 21.54 -15.76
C ILE A 116 3.61 20.75 -15.37
N ASP A 117 3.64 20.22 -14.16
CA ASP A 117 4.71 19.37 -13.64
C ASP A 117 4.15 18.13 -12.95
N ASN A 118 4.95 17.07 -12.88
CA ASN A 118 4.64 15.88 -12.13
C ASN A 118 5.49 15.85 -10.85
N ILE A 119 4.84 15.75 -9.72
CA ILE A 119 5.50 15.56 -8.42
C ILE A 119 5.38 14.10 -8.02
N SER A 120 6.51 13.44 -7.86
CA SER A 120 6.60 12.11 -7.25
C SER A 120 6.83 12.25 -5.75
N TYR A 121 5.96 11.66 -4.97
CA TYR A 121 6.09 11.56 -3.52
C TYR A 121 6.46 10.14 -3.13
N SER A 122 7.45 10.00 -2.25
CA SER A 122 7.84 8.72 -1.66
C SER A 122 7.93 8.82 -0.14
N ASP A 123 7.59 7.75 0.56
CA ASP A 123 7.71 7.67 2.01
C ASP A 123 7.90 6.23 2.49
N ILE A 124 8.30 6.09 3.76
CA ILE A 124 8.29 4.84 4.49
C ILE A 124 7.31 4.99 5.66
N ARG A 125 6.50 3.96 5.90
CA ARG A 125 5.47 3.96 6.94
C ARG A 125 5.66 2.79 7.88
N PHE A 126 5.60 3.07 9.19
CA PHE A 126 5.35 2.06 10.20
C PHE A 126 3.89 2.16 10.62
N ILE A 127 3.15 1.05 10.53
CA ILE A 127 1.69 1.04 10.64
C ILE A 127 1.27 0.11 11.77
N ALA A 128 0.27 0.54 12.55
CA ALA A 128 -0.53 -0.32 13.42
C ALA A 128 -1.98 -0.26 12.97
N GLY A 129 -2.67 -1.40 12.93
CA GLY A 129 -4.02 -1.45 12.40
C GLY A 129 -4.91 -2.51 13.04
N PHE A 130 -6.19 -2.32 12.83
CA PHE A 130 -7.24 -3.27 13.15
C PHE A 130 -8.07 -3.55 11.89
N GLU A 131 -8.31 -4.82 11.62
CA GLU A 131 -9.10 -5.28 10.48
C GLU A 131 -10.19 -6.23 10.98
N ARG A 132 -11.41 -6.01 10.51
CA ARG A 132 -12.55 -6.89 10.76
C ARG A 132 -13.08 -7.41 9.43
N LYS A 133 -13.17 -8.73 9.30
CA LYS A 133 -13.70 -9.41 8.12
C LYS A 133 -14.96 -10.17 8.53
N ILE A 134 -16.06 -9.87 7.86
CA ILE A 134 -17.37 -10.51 8.12
C ILE A 134 -17.65 -11.49 6.97
N LEU A 135 -18.14 -12.65 7.32
CA LEU A 135 -18.60 -13.64 6.34
C LEU A 135 -19.60 -12.97 5.36
N GLY A 136 -19.37 -13.15 4.08
CA GLY A 136 -20.12 -12.43 3.04
C GLY A 136 -19.31 -11.35 2.31
N GLY A 137 -18.03 -11.15 2.69
CA GLY A 137 -17.06 -10.34 1.95
C GLY A 137 -16.81 -8.94 2.52
N LEU A 138 -17.67 -8.43 3.44
CA LEU A 138 -17.43 -7.11 4.03
C LEU A 138 -16.20 -7.12 4.93
N SER A 139 -15.24 -6.26 4.61
CA SER A 139 -14.08 -5.99 5.46
C SER A 139 -13.98 -4.51 5.79
N THR A 140 -13.70 -4.22 7.05
CA THR A 140 -13.43 -2.85 7.53
C THR A 140 -12.04 -2.80 8.13
N ARG A 141 -11.32 -1.71 7.88
CA ARG A 141 -9.95 -1.53 8.35
C ARG A 141 -9.74 -0.12 8.88
N PHE A 142 -9.09 -0.05 10.02
CA PHE A 142 -8.58 1.19 10.59
C PHE A 142 -7.06 1.06 10.77
N GLU A 143 -6.32 2.07 10.36
CA GLU A 143 -4.85 2.11 10.49
C GLU A 143 -4.42 3.48 11.00
N THR A 144 -3.41 3.47 11.87
CA THR A 144 -2.62 4.63 12.23
C THR A 144 -1.15 4.31 12.01
N GLY A 145 -0.32 5.31 11.79
CA GLY A 145 1.09 5.05 11.52
C GLY A 145 1.95 6.29 11.62
N TYR A 146 3.25 6.05 11.67
CA TYR A 146 4.31 7.03 11.59
C TYR A 146 4.91 7.01 10.19
N VAL A 147 5.05 8.17 9.57
CA VAL A 147 5.50 8.34 8.19
C VAL A 147 6.79 9.15 8.22
N PHE A 148 7.83 8.57 7.66
CA PHE A 148 9.20 9.13 7.66
C PHE A 148 9.90 8.90 6.32
N ALA A 149 11.11 9.44 6.15
CA ALA A 149 11.86 9.43 4.89
C ALA A 149 10.97 9.90 3.74
N ARG A 150 10.36 11.08 3.91
CA ARG A 150 9.39 11.66 2.99
C ARG A 150 10.10 12.56 2.00
N GLU A 151 9.97 12.26 0.72
CA GLU A 151 10.62 13.00 -0.37
C GLU A 151 9.61 13.39 -1.44
N LEU A 152 9.79 14.58 -1.99
CA LEU A 152 9.11 15.09 -3.17
C LEU A 152 10.15 15.28 -4.27
N ASP A 153 10.00 14.54 -5.35
CA ASP A 153 10.83 14.61 -6.54
C ASP A 153 10.02 15.26 -7.66
N TYR A 154 10.54 16.31 -8.24
CA TYR A 154 9.92 17.00 -9.36
C TYR A 154 10.48 16.44 -10.66
N GLU A 155 9.63 16.27 -11.67
CA GLU A 155 10.08 15.84 -13.01
C GLU A 155 10.89 16.91 -13.71
N SER A 156 10.69 18.18 -13.34
CA SER A 156 11.49 19.32 -13.78
C SER A 156 12.83 19.41 -13.02
N ASP A 157 13.72 20.34 -13.45
CA ASP A 157 14.99 20.65 -12.76
C ASP A 157 14.80 21.33 -11.37
N THR A 158 13.60 21.27 -10.79
CA THR A 158 13.33 21.77 -9.44
C THR A 158 14.01 20.86 -8.42
N PRO A 159 14.74 21.39 -7.42
CA PRO A 159 15.38 20.56 -6.41
C PRO A 159 14.38 19.73 -5.62
N ASP A 160 14.76 18.50 -5.32
CA ASP A 160 14.00 17.59 -4.45
C ASP A 160 13.81 18.19 -3.05
N VAL A 161 12.67 17.91 -2.45
CA VAL A 161 12.29 18.43 -1.15
C VAL A 161 12.07 17.30 -0.16
N SER A 162 12.88 17.28 0.89
CA SER A 162 12.62 16.42 2.05
C SER A 162 11.56 17.04 2.95
N LEU A 163 10.59 16.24 3.36
CA LEU A 163 9.50 16.67 4.25
C LEU A 163 9.70 16.11 5.66
N ASP A 164 9.25 16.88 6.65
CA ASP A 164 9.25 16.43 8.04
C ASP A 164 8.39 15.18 8.25
N ASP A 165 8.80 14.36 9.21
CA ASP A 165 8.05 13.19 9.64
C ASP A 165 6.64 13.56 10.13
N THR A 166 5.69 12.64 9.98
CA THR A 166 4.29 12.91 10.36
C THR A 166 3.56 11.66 10.81
N MET A 167 2.38 11.87 11.39
CA MET A 167 1.44 10.79 11.71
C MET A 167 0.38 10.67 10.62
N MET A 168 -0.12 9.46 10.43
CA MET A 168 -1.23 9.19 9.52
C MET A 168 -2.34 8.41 10.21
N ALA A 169 -3.57 8.60 9.72
CA ALA A 169 -4.70 7.73 10.02
C ALA A 169 -5.47 7.46 8.72
N ARG A 170 -5.93 6.22 8.53
CA ARG A 170 -6.79 5.88 7.39
C ARG A 170 -7.84 4.84 7.78
N VAL A 171 -8.97 4.91 7.11
CA VAL A 171 -10.07 3.96 7.22
C VAL A 171 -10.34 3.38 5.84
N GLY A 172 -10.62 2.10 5.78
CA GLY A 172 -10.98 1.42 4.55
C GLY A 172 -12.16 0.48 4.76
N VAL A 173 -12.98 0.39 3.73
CA VAL A 173 -14.08 -0.60 3.64
C VAL A 173 -13.94 -1.29 2.29
N SER A 174 -14.06 -2.59 2.26
CA SER A 174 -14.08 -3.40 1.03
C SER A 174 -15.14 -4.49 1.14
N TYR A 175 -15.66 -4.87 -0.03
CA TYR A 175 -16.68 -5.91 -0.18
C TYR A 175 -16.28 -6.89 -1.28
#